data_96a6eebb1325e4cf73ca881f75a0e0dc
#
_entry.id   96a6eebb1325e4cf73ca881f75a0e0dc
#
_cell.length_a   1.000
_cell.length_b   1.000
_cell.length_c   1.000
_cell.angle_alpha   90.00
_cell.angle_beta   90.00
_cell.angle_gamma   90.00
#
_symmetry.space_group_name_H-M   'P 1'
#
loop_
_entity.id
_entity.type
_entity.pdbx_description
1 polymer ?
#
loop_
_entity_poly.entity_id
_entity_poly.type
_entity_poly.pdbx_seq_one_letter_code
_entity_poly.pdbx_strand_id
1 'polypeptide(L)'
;MVFGEIVAGIALVKSSVDFIKSNIDTCKDISEIAGHIDNLLDAEKEVQKKRFNKNRLSISSVATEVLDAKLAAEELYNVSVLVDQRFGHGTWAGILAERKKRIDELKEAEKERMRIKKQQQEELIEILSIGFIVLVALGAALGAVYILWHFL
;
A
#
# COMPACT_ATOMS: atom_id res chain seq x y z
N MET A 1 -8.08 18.87 -10.42
CA MET A 1 -7.63 17.70 -11.20
C MET A 1 -8.05 16.35 -10.58
N VAL A 2 -9.29 16.18 -10.10
CA VAL A 2 -9.70 14.94 -9.39
C VAL A 2 -10.71 14.11 -10.22
N PHE A 3 -11.32 14.67 -11.24
CA PHE A 3 -12.21 13.92 -12.15
C PHE A 3 -11.48 12.87 -12.99
N GLY A 4 -10.20 13.10 -13.36
CA GLY A 4 -9.42 12.15 -14.15
C GLY A 4 -9.09 10.83 -13.46
N GLU A 5 -8.95 10.83 -12.13
CA GLU A 5 -8.54 9.63 -11.38
C GLU A 5 -9.69 8.64 -11.12
N ILE A 6 -10.93 9.14 -10.98
CA ILE A 6 -12.11 8.25 -10.79
C ILE A 6 -12.45 7.58 -12.11
N VAL A 7 -12.42 8.35 -13.19
CA VAL A 7 -12.62 7.83 -14.56
C VAL A 7 -11.56 6.77 -14.88
N ALA A 8 -10.31 6.96 -14.41
CA ALA A 8 -9.24 5.98 -14.57
C ALA A 8 -9.51 4.68 -13.83
N GLY A 9 -10.04 4.72 -12.59
CA GLY A 9 -10.36 3.52 -11.80
C GLY A 9 -11.43 2.65 -12.46
N ILE A 10 -12.56 3.24 -12.87
CA ILE A 10 -13.63 2.51 -13.56
C ILE A 10 -13.21 2.07 -14.96
N ALA A 11 -12.42 2.87 -15.68
CA ALA A 11 -11.88 2.46 -16.96
C ALA A 11 -10.95 1.25 -16.82
N LEU A 12 -10.14 1.20 -15.78
CA LEU A 12 -9.27 0.06 -15.48
C LEU A 12 -10.08 -1.19 -15.10
N VAL A 13 -11.14 -1.04 -14.29
CA VAL A 13 -12.08 -2.14 -14.01
C VAL A 13 -12.62 -2.71 -15.30
N LYS A 14 -13.21 -1.87 -16.17
CA LYS A 14 -13.80 -2.30 -17.44
C LYS A 14 -12.78 -2.97 -18.36
N SER A 15 -11.62 -2.36 -18.55
CA SER A 15 -10.59 -2.92 -19.44
C SER A 15 -10.06 -4.26 -18.94
N SER A 16 -9.88 -4.44 -17.63
CA SER A 16 -9.46 -5.70 -17.05
C SER A 16 -10.53 -6.77 -17.18
N VAL A 17 -11.79 -6.42 -16.95
CA VAL A 17 -12.93 -7.33 -17.11
C VAL A 17 -13.11 -7.76 -18.56
N ASP A 18 -13.07 -6.82 -19.50
CA ASP A 18 -13.19 -7.11 -20.93
C ASP A 18 -12.09 -8.03 -21.42
N PHE A 19 -10.85 -7.80 -20.97
CA PHE A 19 -9.74 -8.67 -21.28
C PHE A 19 -9.95 -10.09 -20.73
N ILE A 20 -10.34 -10.22 -19.45
CA ILE A 20 -10.58 -11.51 -18.82
C ILE A 20 -11.70 -12.25 -19.54
N LYS A 21 -12.86 -11.59 -19.76
CA LYS A 21 -14.02 -12.19 -20.46
C LYS A 21 -13.66 -12.67 -21.87
N SER A 22 -12.82 -11.92 -22.59
CA SER A 22 -12.44 -12.27 -23.97
C SER A 22 -11.43 -13.40 -24.05
N ASN A 23 -10.63 -13.63 -23.03
CA ASN A 23 -9.50 -14.56 -23.07
C ASN A 23 -9.66 -15.79 -22.17
N ILE A 24 -10.58 -15.78 -21.19
CA ILE A 24 -10.70 -16.83 -20.18
C ILE A 24 -10.97 -18.22 -20.79
N ASP A 25 -11.73 -18.28 -21.86
CA ASP A 25 -12.07 -19.56 -22.52
C ASP A 25 -10.89 -20.14 -23.32
N THR A 26 -9.98 -19.28 -23.77
CA THR A 26 -8.84 -19.65 -24.62
C THR A 26 -7.54 -19.81 -23.81
N CYS A 27 -7.42 -19.21 -22.63
CA CYS A 27 -6.22 -19.35 -21.83
C CYS A 27 -6.05 -20.78 -21.29
N LYS A 28 -4.79 -21.22 -21.33
CA LYS A 28 -4.38 -22.55 -20.86
C LYS A 28 -4.15 -22.56 -19.36
N ASP A 29 -3.66 -21.46 -18.83
CA ASP A 29 -3.30 -21.28 -17.44
C ASP A 29 -3.83 -19.93 -16.93
N ILE A 30 -4.17 -19.90 -15.65
CA ILE A 30 -4.65 -18.68 -14.98
C ILE A 30 -3.58 -17.58 -14.95
N SER A 31 -2.31 -17.90 -15.05
CA SER A 31 -1.20 -16.95 -15.13
C SER A 31 -1.31 -15.97 -16.30
N GLU A 32 -1.96 -16.38 -17.39
CA GLU A 32 -2.17 -15.53 -18.58
C GLU A 32 -3.11 -14.35 -18.30
N ILE A 33 -4.04 -14.51 -17.35
CA ILE A 33 -4.99 -13.45 -16.93
C ILE A 33 -4.71 -12.88 -15.56
N ALA A 34 -3.70 -13.41 -14.83
CA ALA A 34 -3.41 -13.04 -13.44
C ALA A 34 -3.13 -11.54 -13.27
N GLY A 35 -2.38 -10.93 -14.19
CA GLY A 35 -2.10 -9.49 -14.15
C GLY A 35 -3.36 -8.62 -14.27
N HIS A 36 -4.35 -9.07 -15.05
CA HIS A 36 -5.63 -8.38 -15.17
C HIS A 36 -6.53 -8.59 -13.96
N ILE A 37 -6.43 -9.76 -13.31
CA ILE A 37 -7.10 -10.00 -12.02
C ILE A 37 -6.53 -9.08 -10.93
N ASP A 38 -5.21 -8.93 -10.85
CA ASP A 38 -4.57 -8.00 -9.91
C ASP A 38 -4.99 -6.54 -10.17
N ASN A 39 -4.97 -6.11 -11.42
CA ASN A 39 -5.43 -4.78 -11.83
C ASN A 39 -6.91 -4.54 -11.45
N LEU A 40 -7.77 -5.53 -11.64
CA LEU A 40 -9.17 -5.46 -11.27
C LEU A 40 -9.36 -5.32 -9.75
N LEU A 41 -8.66 -6.12 -8.96
CA LEU A 41 -8.71 -6.08 -7.49
C LEU A 41 -8.18 -4.75 -6.93
N ASP A 42 -7.14 -4.18 -7.53
CA ASP A 42 -6.58 -2.92 -7.09
C ASP A 42 -7.45 -1.74 -7.52
N ALA A 43 -8.01 -1.76 -8.74
CA ALA A 43 -8.94 -0.76 -9.22
C ALA A 43 -10.24 -0.73 -8.39
N GLU A 44 -10.79 -1.89 -8.04
CA GLU A 44 -11.96 -2.00 -7.16
C GLU A 44 -11.67 -1.36 -5.79
N LYS A 45 -10.53 -1.66 -5.17
CA LYS A 45 -10.13 -1.04 -3.90
C LYS A 45 -10.00 0.48 -4.00
N GLU A 46 -9.43 0.99 -5.08
CA GLU A 46 -9.31 2.44 -5.31
C GLU A 46 -10.68 3.10 -5.46
N VAL A 47 -11.60 2.47 -6.17
CA VAL A 47 -12.99 2.96 -6.30
C VAL A 47 -13.68 2.97 -4.93
N GLN A 48 -13.52 1.91 -4.13
CA GLN A 48 -14.10 1.82 -2.78
C GLN A 48 -13.51 2.87 -1.81
N LYS A 49 -12.19 3.11 -1.85
CA LYS A 49 -11.55 4.15 -1.03
C LYS A 49 -12.08 5.55 -1.33
N LYS A 50 -12.30 5.86 -2.60
CA LYS A 50 -12.79 7.17 -3.04
C LYS A 50 -14.21 7.45 -2.57
N ARG A 51 -15.04 6.42 -2.37
CA ARG A 51 -16.38 6.51 -1.78
C ARG A 51 -16.40 7.15 -0.39
N PHE A 52 -15.31 7.07 0.37
CA PHE A 52 -15.21 7.63 1.72
C PHE A 52 -14.59 9.03 1.79
N ASN A 53 -14.33 9.68 0.65
CA ASN A 53 -13.73 10.99 0.63
C ASN A 53 -14.77 12.07 0.99
N LYS A 54 -14.65 12.63 2.22
CA LYS A 54 -15.60 13.57 2.83
C LYS A 54 -15.77 14.92 2.14
N ASN A 55 -14.95 15.24 1.12
CA ASN A 55 -14.93 16.57 0.49
C ASN A 55 -15.94 16.76 -0.64
N ARG A 56 -16.80 15.77 -0.90
CA ARG A 56 -17.80 15.81 -1.98
C ARG A 56 -19.20 15.62 -1.44
N LEU A 57 -19.87 16.70 -1.17
CA LEU A 57 -21.23 16.72 -0.59
C LEU A 57 -22.34 16.88 -1.64
N SER A 58 -22.02 16.95 -2.93
CA SER A 58 -23.01 17.02 -3.98
C SER A 58 -23.70 15.66 -4.17
N ILE A 59 -25.04 15.66 -4.22
CA ILE A 59 -25.83 14.43 -4.43
C ILE A 59 -25.41 13.73 -5.74
N SER A 60 -25.13 14.51 -6.80
CA SER A 60 -24.66 13.96 -8.07
C SER A 60 -23.32 13.22 -7.96
N SER A 61 -22.34 13.79 -7.25
CA SER A 61 -21.05 13.12 -7.07
C SER A 61 -21.15 11.88 -6.18
N VAL A 62 -21.94 11.94 -5.11
CA VAL A 62 -22.18 10.78 -4.23
C VAL A 62 -22.91 9.66 -4.98
N ALA A 63 -23.91 9.99 -5.80
CA ALA A 63 -24.64 9.00 -6.58
C ALA A 63 -23.72 8.29 -7.60
N THR A 64 -22.87 9.05 -8.29
CA THR A 64 -21.90 8.48 -9.24
C THR A 64 -20.90 7.56 -8.51
N GLU A 65 -20.33 8.00 -7.39
CA GLU A 65 -19.37 7.20 -6.61
C GLU A 65 -19.99 5.90 -6.08
N VAL A 66 -21.26 5.94 -5.66
CA VAL A 66 -21.98 4.74 -5.20
C VAL A 66 -22.26 3.78 -6.35
N LEU A 67 -22.66 4.30 -7.52
CA LEU A 67 -22.91 3.48 -8.70
C LEU A 67 -21.62 2.85 -9.23
N ASP A 68 -20.54 3.61 -9.29
CA ASP A 68 -19.24 3.12 -9.72
C ASP A 68 -18.71 2.02 -8.80
N ALA A 69 -18.87 2.19 -7.47
CA ALA A 69 -18.49 1.17 -6.50
C ALA A 69 -19.33 -0.12 -6.61
N LYS A 70 -20.63 0.01 -6.88
CA LYS A 70 -21.50 -1.14 -7.14
C LYS A 70 -21.13 -1.86 -8.42
N LEU A 71 -20.89 -1.11 -9.50
CA LEU A 71 -20.48 -1.67 -10.78
C LEU A 71 -19.15 -2.43 -10.65
N ALA A 72 -18.17 -1.85 -9.96
CA ALA A 72 -16.89 -2.50 -9.75
C ALA A 72 -17.03 -3.81 -8.96
N ALA A 73 -17.86 -3.83 -7.91
CA ALA A 73 -18.13 -5.03 -7.11
C ALA A 73 -18.88 -6.10 -7.91
N GLU A 74 -19.85 -5.71 -8.74
CA GLU A 74 -20.60 -6.62 -9.61
C GLU A 74 -19.70 -7.26 -10.67
N GLU A 75 -18.84 -6.48 -11.31
CA GLU A 75 -17.89 -7.00 -12.28
C GLU A 75 -16.84 -7.92 -11.64
N LEU A 76 -16.38 -7.61 -10.43
CA LEU A 76 -15.51 -8.50 -9.67
C LEU A 76 -16.18 -9.84 -9.38
N TYR A 77 -17.47 -9.82 -8.98
CA TYR A 77 -18.24 -11.03 -8.77
C TYR A 77 -18.40 -11.84 -10.07
N ASN A 78 -18.71 -11.18 -11.18
CA ASN A 78 -18.86 -11.84 -12.49
C ASN A 78 -17.55 -12.53 -12.90
N VAL A 79 -16.41 -11.86 -12.73
CA VAL A 79 -15.08 -12.44 -13.00
C VAL A 79 -14.80 -13.63 -12.08
N SER A 80 -15.18 -13.55 -10.79
CA SER A 80 -14.99 -14.66 -9.85
C SER A 80 -15.72 -15.92 -10.28
N VAL A 81 -16.95 -15.76 -10.77
CA VAL A 81 -17.75 -16.89 -11.30
C VAL A 81 -17.13 -17.47 -12.55
N LEU A 82 -16.64 -16.63 -13.48
CA LEU A 82 -15.97 -17.10 -14.70
C LEU A 82 -14.69 -17.87 -14.40
N VAL A 83 -13.88 -17.38 -13.45
CA VAL A 83 -12.64 -18.07 -13.03
C VAL A 83 -12.97 -19.42 -12.40
N ASP A 84 -13.95 -19.48 -11.51
CA ASP A 84 -14.37 -20.75 -10.88
C ASP A 84 -14.99 -21.73 -11.88
N GLN A 85 -15.70 -21.26 -12.89
CA GLN A 85 -16.24 -22.10 -13.96
C GLN A 85 -15.12 -22.68 -14.85
N ARG A 86 -14.11 -21.88 -15.18
CA ARG A 86 -13.05 -22.28 -16.11
C ARG A 86 -11.97 -23.16 -15.45
N PHE A 87 -11.53 -22.81 -14.23
CA PHE A 87 -10.39 -23.44 -13.55
C PHE A 87 -10.80 -24.34 -12.37
N GLY A 88 -12.08 -24.41 -12.06
CA GLY A 88 -12.63 -25.22 -10.99
C GLY A 88 -13.10 -24.39 -9.80
N HIS A 89 -14.11 -24.92 -9.13
CA HIS A 89 -14.75 -24.26 -8.00
C HIS A 89 -13.77 -24.02 -6.84
N GLY A 90 -13.76 -22.83 -6.29
CA GLY A 90 -12.88 -22.42 -5.20
C GLY A 90 -11.53 -21.85 -5.65
N THR A 91 -11.22 -21.85 -6.95
CA THR A 91 -9.99 -21.27 -7.48
C THR A 91 -9.89 -19.79 -7.14
N TRP A 92 -10.97 -19.03 -7.30
CA TRP A 92 -11.01 -17.62 -6.95
C TRP A 92 -10.73 -17.37 -5.46
N ALA A 93 -11.37 -18.13 -4.59
CA ALA A 93 -11.14 -18.04 -3.14
C ALA A 93 -9.68 -18.35 -2.77
N GLY A 94 -9.08 -19.34 -3.42
CA GLY A 94 -7.67 -19.70 -3.25
C GLY A 94 -6.73 -18.56 -3.65
N ILE A 95 -6.99 -17.91 -4.78
CA ILE A 95 -6.20 -16.74 -5.25
C ILE A 95 -6.27 -15.61 -4.23
N LEU A 96 -7.46 -15.28 -3.75
CA LEU A 96 -7.64 -14.21 -2.76
C LEU A 96 -6.93 -14.53 -1.43
N ALA A 97 -6.99 -15.78 -0.98
CA ALA A 97 -6.33 -16.23 0.25
C ALA A 97 -4.79 -16.12 0.12
N GLU A 98 -4.24 -16.59 -0.99
CA GLU A 98 -2.80 -16.51 -1.24
C GLU A 98 -2.32 -15.07 -1.39
N ARG A 99 -3.07 -14.23 -2.11
CA ARG A 99 -2.78 -12.80 -2.25
C ARG A 99 -2.79 -12.09 -0.89
N LYS A 100 -3.77 -12.38 -0.06
CA LYS A 100 -3.85 -11.83 1.30
C LYS A 100 -2.63 -12.24 2.13
N LYS A 101 -2.26 -13.52 2.11
CA LYS A 101 -1.09 -14.04 2.82
C LYS A 101 0.19 -13.31 2.41
N ARG A 102 0.45 -13.14 1.10
CA ARG A 102 1.61 -12.41 0.59
C ARG A 102 1.62 -10.94 1.02
N ILE A 103 0.46 -10.29 0.99
CA ILE A 103 0.34 -8.90 1.46
C ILE A 103 0.66 -8.78 2.95
N ASP A 104 0.19 -9.72 3.75
CA ASP A 104 0.42 -9.71 5.20
C ASP A 104 1.91 -10.01 5.51
N GLU A 105 2.53 -10.95 4.81
CA GLU A 105 3.99 -11.23 4.90
C GLU A 105 4.83 -10.00 4.52
N LEU A 106 4.47 -9.28 3.45
CA LEU A 106 5.15 -8.04 3.06
C LEU A 106 5.02 -6.94 4.12
N LYS A 107 3.82 -6.78 4.70
CA LYS A 107 3.59 -5.81 5.77
C LYS A 107 4.39 -6.13 7.04
N GLU A 108 4.51 -7.41 7.38
CA GLU A 108 5.32 -7.84 8.51
C GLU A 108 6.81 -7.57 8.27
N ALA A 109 7.31 -7.91 7.09
CA ALA A 109 8.68 -7.61 6.68
C ALA A 109 8.98 -6.10 6.67
N GLU A 110 8.03 -5.26 6.21
CA GLU A 110 8.17 -3.81 6.29
C GLU A 110 8.20 -3.30 7.74
N LYS A 111 7.33 -3.82 8.60
CA LYS A 111 7.34 -3.47 10.04
C LYS A 111 8.65 -3.83 10.71
N GLU A 112 9.20 -5.00 10.42
CA GLU A 112 10.51 -5.41 10.94
C GLU A 112 11.63 -4.49 10.45
N ARG A 113 11.66 -4.17 9.16
CA ARG A 113 12.63 -3.21 8.59
C ARG A 113 12.52 -1.84 9.25
N MET A 114 11.31 -1.36 9.52
CA MET A 114 11.08 -0.10 10.23
C MET A 114 11.53 -0.15 11.68
N ARG A 115 11.32 -1.29 12.37
CA ARG A 115 11.82 -1.49 13.74
C ARG A 115 13.34 -1.47 13.79
N ILE A 116 14.01 -2.20 12.90
CA ILE A 116 15.48 -2.23 12.81
C ILE A 116 16.03 -0.82 12.53
N LYS A 117 15.42 -0.08 11.59
CA LYS A 117 15.85 1.30 11.30
C LYS A 117 15.69 2.22 12.52
N LYS A 118 14.59 2.09 13.27
CA LYS A 118 14.40 2.88 14.50
C LYS A 118 15.46 2.54 15.56
N GLN A 119 15.74 1.26 15.78
CA GLN A 119 16.77 0.83 16.73
C GLN A 119 18.15 1.40 16.34
N GLN A 120 18.53 1.32 15.06
CA GLN A 120 19.78 1.90 14.58
C GLN A 120 19.84 3.43 14.77
N GLN A 121 18.72 4.13 14.58
CA GLN A 121 18.65 5.57 14.85
C GLN A 121 18.77 5.90 16.33
N GLU A 122 18.14 5.12 17.20
CA GLU A 122 18.23 5.26 18.66
C GLU A 122 19.67 5.02 19.16
N GLU A 123 20.33 3.98 18.68
CA GLU A 123 21.75 3.69 18.98
C GLU A 123 22.68 4.82 18.52
N LEU A 124 22.46 5.36 17.33
CA LEU A 124 23.24 6.49 16.81
C LEU A 124 23.06 7.77 17.65
N ILE A 125 21.81 8.04 18.08
CA ILE A 125 21.52 9.20 18.93
C ILE A 125 22.18 9.02 20.30
N GLU A 126 22.17 7.81 20.85
CA GLU A 126 22.80 7.49 22.13
C GLU A 126 24.32 7.68 22.06
N ILE A 127 24.98 7.16 21.04
CA ILE A 127 26.41 7.34 20.81
C ILE A 127 26.77 8.82 20.63
N LEU A 128 25.97 9.57 19.84
CA LEU A 128 26.19 11.01 19.63
C LEU A 128 26.02 11.81 20.95
N SER A 129 25.04 11.42 21.79
CA SER A 129 24.79 12.10 23.08
C SER A 129 25.95 11.88 24.05
N ILE A 130 26.49 10.66 24.12
CA ILE A 130 27.66 10.33 24.95
C ILE A 130 28.89 11.11 24.44
N GLY A 131 29.12 11.12 23.13
CA GLY A 131 30.22 11.89 22.52
C GLY A 131 30.13 13.38 22.83
N PHE A 132 28.93 13.95 22.80
CA PHE A 132 28.71 15.37 23.13
C PHE A 132 29.01 15.67 24.60
N ILE A 133 28.57 14.81 25.52
CA ILE A 133 28.84 14.97 26.97
C ILE A 133 30.35 14.93 27.25
N VAL A 134 31.09 14.01 26.63
CA VAL A 134 32.56 13.89 26.78
C VAL A 134 33.26 15.16 26.24
N LEU A 135 32.81 15.70 25.11
CA LEU A 135 33.36 16.92 24.51
C LEU A 135 33.16 18.15 25.42
N VAL A 136 31.96 18.29 26.00
CA VAL A 136 31.65 19.36 26.96
C VAL A 136 32.50 19.25 28.23
N ALA A 137 32.67 18.04 28.76
CA ALA A 137 33.50 17.79 29.93
C ALA A 137 34.97 18.15 29.69
N LEU A 138 35.55 17.77 28.54
CA LEU A 138 36.92 18.13 28.16
C LEU A 138 37.08 19.64 27.97
N GLY A 139 36.09 20.30 27.34
CA GLY A 139 36.11 21.75 27.20
C GLY A 139 36.09 22.50 28.53
N ALA A 140 35.27 22.04 29.47
CA ALA A 140 35.19 22.57 30.84
C ALA A 140 36.53 22.40 31.60
N ALA A 141 37.18 21.24 31.50
CA ALA A 141 38.46 20.95 32.11
C ALA A 141 39.58 21.85 31.58
N LEU A 142 39.66 22.00 30.24
CA LEU A 142 40.63 22.89 29.60
C LEU A 142 40.39 24.36 29.98
N GLY A 143 39.12 24.78 30.03
CA GLY A 143 38.76 26.15 30.47
C GLY A 143 39.18 26.43 31.92
N ALA A 144 38.98 25.46 32.82
CA ALA A 144 39.44 25.59 34.23
C ALA A 144 40.97 25.73 34.34
N VAL A 145 41.73 24.93 33.59
CA VAL A 145 43.19 25.00 33.55
C VAL A 145 43.68 26.37 32.98
N TYR A 146 43.02 26.86 31.94
CA TYR A 146 43.33 28.15 31.36
C TYR A 146 43.10 29.32 32.35
N ILE A 147 41.98 29.27 33.09
CA ILE A 147 41.66 30.28 34.11
C ILE A 147 42.70 30.26 35.24
N LEU A 148 43.07 29.05 35.74
CA LEU A 148 44.10 28.91 36.75
C LEU A 148 45.45 29.45 36.34
N TRP A 149 45.85 29.23 35.09
CA TRP A 149 47.13 29.78 34.57
C TRP A 149 47.13 31.30 34.37
N HIS A 150 45.97 31.87 34.05
CA HIS A 150 45.89 33.30 33.83
C HIS A 150 45.76 34.12 35.14
N PHE A 151 45.31 33.48 36.22
CA PHE A 151 45.18 34.13 37.55
C PHE A 151 46.29 33.84 38.55
N LEU A 152 47.22 32.95 38.21
CA LEU A 152 48.41 32.67 39.01
C LEU A 152 49.65 33.37 38.37
#